data_6fa86c638b98d1ae0b602bc787cf2280
#
_entry.id   6fa86c638b98d1ae0b602bc787cf2280
#
_cell.length_a   1.000
_cell.length_b   1.000
_cell.length_c   1.000
_cell.angle_alpha   90.00
_cell.angle_beta   90.00
_cell.angle_gamma   90.00
#
_symmetry.space_group_name_H-M   'P 1'
#
loop_
_entity.id
_entity.type
_entity.pdbx_description
1 polymer ?
#
loop_
_entity_poly.entity_id
_entity_poly.type
_entity_poly.pdbx_seq_one_letter_code
_entity_poly.pdbx_strand_id
1 'polypeptide(L)'
;MNATCTASDDSRAEGGVCSHARRMRAEPKGHYARLFAKPAHPITADEEVKLIELGSSMRYEVEREGTLTPRIGYTYFGQFFGHDLTHDATPLAGPYAEPEQTPNFRTAAFDLDHVYGAGPTGSPYLYEGEENAETFKIGATTPMGYRRDLPIGHGRVLIGDLEDTRNLDNLLLRQLHVLFLRFHNEAIRQLQTNPALESAMDALGAGTLFDRARRLVCWHYQWIIRHDYLPRILYNDVWNYRGLRQEHSRESAFPVPIEFSLAAFRFGHSMVRNAYRLNCRQKRVLIGELMTLGQKAEPIPDDYLVEWGTFFDGLPTSGPPASSAFIDTSVSLAMHGLSPGTIRLANKEEAVDPSNLPVRTLLRGARAQLPSGQEAADALVAQGKIKPDDRLSDSQLGRDTCDRSASILRKHRLKQNTPLFYYVLKEAELKAGGLTLGPVGSHIVSEVVQSALEADPDSYLSVVGPKWELPQWRFPNGSRRQVNSLIGIVRLVGDEKLLPECEAHWRRFHLPAASI
;
A
#
# COMPACT_ATOMS: atom_id res chain seq x y z
N MET A 1 27.11 -21.53 -42.67
CA MET A 1 26.45 -22.65 -43.37
C MET A 1 24.97 -22.31 -43.44
N ASN A 2 24.54 -22.01 -44.67
CA ASN A 2 23.17 -21.62 -45.00
C ASN A 2 22.24 -22.84 -44.94
N ALA A 3 21.05 -22.65 -44.33
CA ALA A 3 19.93 -23.54 -44.58
C ALA A 3 18.78 -22.69 -45.10
N THR A 4 18.56 -22.81 -46.41
CA THR A 4 17.45 -22.29 -47.20
C THR A 4 16.15 -22.99 -46.83
N CYS A 5 15.11 -22.23 -46.58
CA CYS A 5 13.74 -22.71 -46.49
C CYS A 5 13.08 -22.54 -47.86
N THR A 6 12.71 -23.65 -48.51
CA THR A 6 11.94 -23.69 -49.77
C THR A 6 10.45 -23.56 -49.47
N ALA A 7 9.79 -22.65 -50.17
CA ALA A 7 8.35 -22.50 -50.20
C ALA A 7 7.69 -23.58 -51.03
N SER A 8 6.56 -24.14 -50.59
CA SER A 8 5.56 -24.78 -51.44
C SER A 8 4.20 -24.15 -51.11
N ASP A 9 3.62 -23.60 -52.17
CA ASP A 9 2.27 -23.04 -52.28
C ASP A 9 1.20 -24.09 -51.95
N ASP A 10 0.23 -23.75 -51.12
CA ASP A 10 -1.17 -23.97 -51.47
C ASP A 10 -2.14 -23.14 -50.60
N SER A 11 -3.09 -22.57 -51.30
CA SER A 11 -4.13 -21.64 -50.89
C SER A 11 -5.14 -22.21 -49.91
N ARG A 12 -5.51 -21.45 -48.82
CA ARG A 12 -6.89 -21.05 -48.47
C ARG A 12 -6.90 -20.15 -47.23
N ALA A 13 -7.60 -19.05 -47.38
CA ALA A 13 -7.82 -18.04 -46.37
C ALA A 13 -8.62 -18.56 -45.16
N GLU A 14 -8.11 -18.30 -43.96
CA GLU A 14 -8.93 -17.97 -42.78
C GLU A 14 -8.04 -17.20 -41.79
N GLY A 15 -8.57 -16.08 -41.28
CA GLY A 15 -7.83 -15.11 -40.46
C GLY A 15 -7.43 -15.68 -39.10
N GLY A 16 -6.23 -16.21 -39.05
CA GLY A 16 -5.57 -16.59 -37.80
C GLY A 16 -4.74 -15.43 -37.28
N VAL A 17 -5.28 -14.70 -36.28
CA VAL A 17 -4.50 -13.74 -35.48
C VAL A 17 -3.35 -14.51 -34.83
N CYS A 18 -2.14 -14.13 -35.19
CA CYS A 18 -0.90 -14.72 -34.70
C CYS A 18 -0.79 -14.47 -33.18
N SER A 19 -1.24 -15.43 -32.34
CA SER A 19 -1.27 -15.39 -30.88
C SER A 19 0.06 -15.82 -30.25
N HIS A 20 1.19 -15.28 -30.73
CA HIS A 20 2.52 -15.51 -30.12
C HIS A 20 3.15 -14.23 -29.60
N ALA A 21 2.37 -13.40 -28.90
CA ALA A 21 2.96 -12.53 -27.90
C ALA A 21 3.26 -13.42 -26.67
N ARG A 22 4.45 -14.01 -26.59
CA ARG A 22 5.01 -14.46 -25.32
C ARG A 22 4.93 -13.26 -24.39
N ARG A 23 4.00 -13.27 -23.42
CA ARG A 23 4.05 -12.36 -22.28
C ARG A 23 5.43 -12.54 -21.66
N MET A 24 6.28 -11.56 -21.79
CA MET A 24 7.49 -11.48 -20.98
C MET A 24 6.99 -11.34 -19.56
N ARG A 25 7.02 -12.43 -18.77
CA ARG A 25 6.75 -12.35 -17.33
C ARG A 25 7.87 -11.51 -16.74
N ALA A 26 7.51 -10.54 -15.90
CA ALA A 26 8.49 -9.81 -15.11
C ALA A 26 9.37 -10.82 -14.37
N GLU A 27 10.67 -10.59 -14.33
CA GLU A 27 11.58 -11.43 -13.58
C GLU A 27 11.40 -11.17 -12.07
N PRO A 28 11.41 -12.24 -11.24
CA PRO A 28 11.40 -12.08 -9.80
C PRO A 28 12.61 -11.26 -9.34
N LYS A 29 12.37 -10.31 -8.43
CA LYS A 29 13.42 -9.47 -7.84
C LYS A 29 13.87 -9.98 -6.46
N GLY A 30 13.14 -10.93 -5.89
CA GLY A 30 13.42 -11.54 -4.60
C GLY A 30 12.47 -12.70 -4.28
N HIS A 31 12.46 -13.13 -3.03
CA HIS A 31 11.56 -14.16 -2.50
C HIS A 31 11.14 -13.80 -1.09
N TYR A 32 10.29 -14.66 -0.53
CA TYR A 32 9.77 -14.50 0.82
C TYR A 32 10.56 -15.34 1.82
N ALA A 33 10.35 -15.08 3.11
CA ALA A 33 10.92 -15.81 4.23
C ALA A 33 9.85 -16.05 5.32
N ARG A 34 10.27 -16.57 6.47
CA ARG A 34 9.44 -16.70 7.68
C ARG A 34 10.08 -15.95 8.84
N LEU A 35 9.25 -15.34 9.68
CA LEU A 35 9.67 -14.79 10.98
C LEU A 35 9.60 -15.85 12.08
N PHE A 36 8.67 -16.80 11.97
CA PHE A 36 8.38 -17.78 12.99
C PHE A 36 8.48 -19.20 12.42
N ALA A 37 8.57 -20.19 13.34
CA ALA A 37 8.59 -21.58 12.96
C ALA A 37 7.32 -21.98 12.18
N LYS A 38 7.51 -22.82 11.17
CA LYS A 38 6.41 -23.39 10.40
C LYS A 38 5.60 -24.37 11.26
N PRO A 39 4.25 -24.30 11.26
CA PRO A 39 3.40 -25.28 11.90
C PRO A 39 3.66 -26.71 11.38
N ALA A 40 3.51 -27.69 12.27
CA ALA A 40 3.84 -29.08 11.97
C ALA A 40 2.92 -29.74 10.91
N HIS A 41 1.71 -29.23 10.74
CA HIS A 41 0.70 -29.85 9.89
C HIS A 41 0.17 -28.88 8.82
N PRO A 42 0.01 -29.34 7.55
CA PRO A 42 -0.68 -28.56 6.53
C PRO A 42 -2.16 -28.46 6.84
N ILE A 43 -2.82 -27.42 6.31
CA ILE A 43 -4.27 -27.23 6.46
C ILE A 43 -5.05 -28.38 5.80
N THR A 44 -6.14 -28.77 6.44
CA THR A 44 -7.11 -29.75 5.93
C THR A 44 -8.30 -29.07 5.27
N ALA A 45 -9.05 -29.79 4.41
CA ALA A 45 -10.26 -29.27 3.80
C ALA A 45 -11.34 -28.88 4.85
N ASP A 46 -11.43 -29.61 5.95
CA ASP A 46 -12.36 -29.28 7.05
C ASP A 46 -11.98 -27.97 7.74
N GLU A 47 -10.69 -27.70 7.88
CA GLU A 47 -10.20 -26.42 8.42
C GLU A 47 -10.45 -25.27 7.43
N GLU A 48 -10.32 -25.47 6.13
CA GLU A 48 -10.67 -24.45 5.13
C GLU A 48 -12.15 -24.04 5.24
N VAL A 49 -13.07 -25.00 5.42
CA VAL A 49 -14.51 -24.70 5.62
C VAL A 49 -14.72 -23.83 6.87
N LYS A 50 -14.02 -24.11 7.97
CA LYS A 50 -14.08 -23.30 9.19
C LYS A 50 -13.58 -21.89 8.96
N LEU A 51 -12.51 -21.72 8.17
CA LEU A 51 -11.96 -20.41 7.83
C LEU A 51 -12.87 -19.62 6.89
N ILE A 52 -13.56 -20.27 5.96
CA ILE A 52 -14.58 -19.64 5.10
C ILE A 52 -15.72 -19.07 5.95
N GLU A 53 -16.22 -19.85 6.91
CA GLU A 53 -17.28 -19.39 7.82
C GLU A 53 -16.79 -18.23 8.70
N LEU A 54 -15.56 -18.33 9.24
CA LEU A 54 -14.95 -17.26 10.03
C LEU A 54 -14.81 -15.97 9.21
N GLY A 55 -14.18 -16.03 8.04
CA GLY A 55 -13.98 -14.86 7.20
C GLY A 55 -15.29 -14.20 6.73
N SER A 56 -16.31 -15.03 6.44
CA SER A 56 -17.64 -14.53 6.06
C SER A 56 -18.36 -13.83 7.21
N SER A 57 -18.03 -14.14 8.46
CA SER A 57 -18.60 -13.52 9.66
C SER A 57 -17.89 -12.22 10.09
N MET A 58 -16.70 -11.94 9.55
CA MET A 58 -15.88 -10.75 9.87
C MET A 58 -16.44 -9.48 9.19
N ARG A 59 -17.64 -9.07 9.57
CA ARG A 59 -18.31 -7.91 8.96
C ARG A 59 -19.07 -7.12 10.01
N TYR A 60 -19.15 -5.80 9.82
CA TYR A 60 -20.01 -4.96 10.64
C TYR A 60 -21.39 -4.77 9.99
N GLU A 61 -22.43 -4.70 10.82
CA GLU A 61 -23.79 -4.36 10.37
C GLU A 61 -23.95 -2.86 10.18
N VAL A 62 -23.29 -2.06 11.02
CA VAL A 62 -23.30 -0.59 10.96
C VAL A 62 -21.87 -0.08 11.04
N GLU A 63 -21.49 0.78 10.08
CA GLU A 63 -20.18 1.40 10.03
C GLU A 63 -19.98 2.30 11.26
N ARG A 64 -18.94 2.02 12.05
CA ARG A 64 -18.58 2.83 13.19
C ARG A 64 -17.61 3.92 12.76
N GLU A 65 -17.95 5.17 13.03
CA GLU A 65 -17.06 6.29 12.79
C GLU A 65 -16.10 6.46 13.97
N GLY A 66 -14.81 6.29 13.72
CA GLY A 66 -13.76 6.58 14.69
C GLY A 66 -13.27 8.01 14.51
N THR A 67 -13.40 8.85 15.51
CA THR A 67 -12.82 10.21 15.48
C THR A 67 -11.32 10.23 15.75
N LEU A 68 -10.80 9.19 16.40
CA LEU A 68 -9.41 9.06 16.82
C LEU A 68 -8.59 8.08 15.98
N THR A 69 -9.21 7.34 15.06
CA THR A 69 -8.48 6.45 14.13
C THR A 69 -7.62 7.28 13.16
N PRO A 70 -6.56 6.71 12.57
CA PRO A 70 -5.75 7.40 11.57
C PRO A 70 -6.63 7.98 10.44
N ARG A 71 -6.24 9.11 9.89
CA ARG A 71 -6.96 9.69 8.75
C ARG A 71 -6.90 8.77 7.53
N ILE A 72 -7.95 8.79 6.71
CA ILE A 72 -8.14 7.90 5.55
C ILE A 72 -6.89 7.88 4.63
N GLY A 73 -6.22 9.01 4.46
CA GLY A 73 -5.02 9.10 3.63
C GLY A 73 -3.93 8.10 4.04
N TYR A 74 -3.82 7.80 5.33
CA TYR A 74 -2.84 6.82 5.83
C TYR A 74 -3.24 5.37 5.52
N THR A 75 -4.52 5.04 5.42
CA THR A 75 -4.97 3.72 4.95
C THR A 75 -4.45 3.42 3.55
N TYR A 76 -4.62 4.37 2.63
CA TYR A 76 -4.18 4.21 1.24
C TYR A 76 -2.67 4.39 1.06
N PHE A 77 -2.03 5.21 1.87
CA PHE A 77 -0.57 5.26 1.88
C PHE A 77 0.05 3.95 2.37
N GLY A 78 -0.56 3.29 3.36
CA GLY A 78 -0.17 1.93 3.77
C GLY A 78 -0.30 0.93 2.63
N GLN A 79 -1.39 0.97 1.87
CA GLN A 79 -1.56 0.13 0.68
C GLN A 79 -0.51 0.46 -0.39
N PHE A 80 -0.22 1.74 -0.63
CA PHE A 80 0.74 2.19 -1.62
C PHE A 80 2.15 1.65 -1.36
N PHE A 81 2.68 1.78 -0.14
CA PHE A 81 4.01 1.26 0.14
C PHE A 81 4.03 -0.27 0.35
N GLY A 82 2.91 -0.88 0.70
CA GLY A 82 2.77 -2.33 0.68
C GLY A 82 2.93 -2.91 -0.73
N HIS A 83 2.46 -2.17 -1.74
CA HIS A 83 2.64 -2.54 -3.16
C HIS A 83 4.09 -2.38 -3.63
N ASP A 84 4.83 -1.45 -3.03
CA ASP A 84 6.26 -1.25 -3.30
C ASP A 84 7.12 -2.40 -2.73
N LEU A 85 6.75 -2.89 -1.55
CA LEU A 85 7.54 -3.88 -0.83
C LEU A 85 7.28 -5.33 -1.30
N THR A 86 6.06 -5.65 -1.71
CA THR A 86 5.64 -7.03 -1.99
C THR A 86 4.77 -7.17 -3.23
N HIS A 87 5.05 -8.18 -4.06
CA HIS A 87 4.16 -8.65 -5.12
C HIS A 87 4.25 -10.17 -5.24
N ASP A 88 3.29 -10.87 -4.65
CA ASP A 88 3.09 -12.30 -4.75
C ASP A 88 1.99 -12.59 -5.79
N ALA A 89 2.37 -13.20 -6.91
CA ALA A 89 1.47 -13.59 -7.99
C ALA A 89 0.98 -15.05 -7.87
N THR A 90 1.21 -15.71 -6.72
CA THR A 90 0.80 -17.11 -6.50
C THR A 90 -0.72 -17.23 -6.53
N PRO A 91 -1.28 -18.15 -7.34
CA PRO A 91 -2.72 -18.41 -7.34
C PRO A 91 -3.23 -18.88 -5.98
N LEU A 92 -4.47 -18.50 -5.61
CA LEU A 92 -5.08 -18.98 -4.38
C LEU A 92 -5.43 -20.47 -4.45
N ALA A 93 -5.75 -20.99 -5.64
CA ALA A 93 -6.28 -22.36 -5.84
C ALA A 93 -5.24 -23.49 -5.71
N GLY A 94 -3.95 -23.20 -5.67
CA GLY A 94 -2.89 -24.22 -5.58
C GLY A 94 -2.33 -24.41 -4.19
N PRO A 95 -1.49 -25.43 -3.99
CA PRO A 95 -0.63 -25.49 -2.81
C PRO A 95 0.29 -24.29 -2.80
N TYR A 96 0.49 -23.69 -1.65
CA TYR A 96 1.47 -22.60 -1.50
C TYR A 96 2.87 -23.22 -1.45
N ALA A 97 3.77 -22.73 -2.30
CA ALA A 97 5.18 -23.13 -2.25
C ALA A 97 5.83 -22.65 -0.94
N GLU A 98 6.98 -23.21 -0.59
CA GLU A 98 7.74 -22.66 0.54
C GLU A 98 8.09 -21.19 0.24
N PRO A 99 8.11 -20.32 1.25
CA PRO A 99 8.35 -18.90 1.06
C PRO A 99 9.61 -18.58 0.27
N GLU A 100 10.69 -19.32 0.53
CA GLU A 100 11.99 -19.18 -0.13
C GLU A 100 11.94 -19.54 -1.63
N GLN A 101 10.90 -20.26 -2.04
CA GLN A 101 10.62 -20.63 -3.45
C GLN A 101 9.52 -19.77 -4.07
N THR A 102 8.84 -18.95 -3.26
CA THR A 102 7.78 -18.05 -3.74
C THR A 102 8.42 -16.75 -4.23
N PRO A 103 8.26 -16.39 -5.52
CA PRO A 103 8.89 -15.20 -6.07
C PRO A 103 8.22 -13.93 -5.53
N ASN A 104 9.05 -12.95 -5.15
CA ASN A 104 8.62 -11.57 -4.97
C ASN A 104 9.00 -10.77 -6.22
N PHE A 105 8.03 -10.17 -6.89
CA PHE A 105 8.25 -9.35 -8.07
C PHE A 105 8.58 -7.88 -7.73
N ARG A 106 8.83 -7.57 -6.46
CA ARG A 106 9.32 -6.28 -5.97
C ARG A 106 10.73 -6.41 -5.39
N THR A 107 11.43 -5.29 -5.38
CA THR A 107 12.81 -5.18 -4.85
C THR A 107 12.90 -5.43 -3.36
N ALA A 108 11.75 -5.47 -2.66
CA ALA A 108 11.66 -5.51 -1.20
C ALA A 108 12.37 -4.34 -0.51
N ALA A 109 12.49 -3.21 -1.21
CA ALA A 109 12.99 -1.93 -0.74
C ALA A 109 11.89 -0.86 -0.89
N PHE A 110 12.05 0.27 -0.20
CA PHE A 110 11.17 1.43 -0.37
C PHE A 110 11.78 2.37 -1.39
N ASP A 111 11.89 1.92 -2.65
CA ASP A 111 12.59 2.59 -3.74
C ASP A 111 11.65 3.12 -4.85
N LEU A 112 10.33 2.99 -4.63
CA LEU A 112 9.28 3.43 -5.55
C LEU A 112 9.42 2.82 -6.96
N ASP A 113 9.91 1.57 -7.07
CA ASP A 113 10.11 0.90 -8.36
C ASP A 113 8.81 0.82 -9.18
N HIS A 114 7.67 0.68 -8.51
CA HIS A 114 6.33 0.70 -9.11
C HIS A 114 5.91 2.08 -9.65
N VAL A 115 6.61 3.16 -9.25
CA VAL A 115 6.42 4.52 -9.75
C VAL A 115 7.42 4.83 -10.88
N TYR A 116 8.70 4.57 -10.64
CA TYR A 116 9.79 4.92 -11.54
C TYR A 116 9.95 3.97 -12.72
N GLY A 117 9.44 2.72 -12.61
CA GLY A 117 9.75 1.68 -13.58
C GLY A 117 11.25 1.48 -13.74
N ALA A 118 11.69 1.28 -14.98
CA ALA A 118 13.11 1.15 -15.31
C ALA A 118 13.79 2.51 -15.62
N GLY A 119 13.22 3.62 -15.13
CA GLY A 119 13.73 4.96 -15.35
C GLY A 119 13.52 5.49 -16.77
N PRO A 120 14.06 6.70 -17.09
CA PRO A 120 13.83 7.35 -18.38
C PRO A 120 14.26 6.52 -19.60
N THR A 121 15.34 5.77 -19.46
CA THR A 121 15.86 4.93 -20.57
C THR A 121 15.03 3.67 -20.77
N GLY A 122 14.62 2.99 -19.68
CA GLY A 122 13.90 1.71 -19.76
C GLY A 122 12.38 1.86 -19.84
N SER A 123 11.84 2.97 -19.34
CA SER A 123 10.40 3.27 -19.31
C SER A 123 10.09 4.68 -19.88
N PRO A 124 10.57 5.02 -21.11
CA PRO A 124 10.48 6.39 -21.65
C PRO A 124 9.04 6.89 -21.82
N TYR A 125 8.07 6.00 -21.86
CA TYR A 125 6.65 6.34 -21.96
C TYR A 125 6.11 7.13 -20.76
N LEU A 126 6.80 7.07 -19.60
CA LEU A 126 6.43 7.78 -18.37
C LEU A 126 6.94 9.21 -18.33
N TYR A 127 7.99 9.54 -19.09
CA TYR A 127 8.76 10.77 -18.95
C TYR A 127 8.51 11.74 -20.09
N GLU A 128 8.69 13.05 -19.83
CA GLU A 128 8.54 14.11 -20.83
C GLU A 128 9.87 14.31 -21.61
N GLY A 129 9.76 14.46 -22.95
CA GLY A 129 10.89 14.79 -23.83
C GLY A 129 11.77 13.63 -24.24
N GLU A 130 12.49 13.81 -25.37
CA GLU A 130 13.45 12.82 -25.89
C GLU A 130 14.87 13.06 -25.36
N GLU A 131 15.26 14.32 -25.08
CA GLU A 131 16.63 14.69 -24.74
C GLU A 131 16.87 14.91 -23.24
N ASN A 132 15.82 15.22 -22.44
CA ASN A 132 15.91 15.43 -20.99
C ASN A 132 14.70 14.83 -20.29
N ALA A 133 14.52 13.53 -20.43
CA ALA A 133 13.42 12.81 -19.83
C ALA A 133 13.58 12.68 -18.30
N GLU A 134 13.84 13.79 -17.61
CA GLU A 134 14.07 13.85 -16.17
C GLU A 134 12.78 13.99 -15.38
N THR A 135 11.71 14.50 -16.02
CA THR A 135 10.40 14.73 -15.40
C THR A 135 9.34 13.77 -15.90
N PHE A 136 8.45 13.38 -15.00
CA PHE A 136 7.30 12.55 -15.34
C PHE A 136 6.24 13.32 -16.13
N LYS A 137 5.63 12.66 -17.09
CA LYS A 137 4.37 13.09 -17.70
C LYS A 137 3.26 13.08 -16.65
N ILE A 138 2.49 14.16 -16.58
CA ILE A 138 1.31 14.24 -15.72
C ILE A 138 0.08 14.32 -16.61
N GLY A 139 -0.87 13.40 -16.42
CA GLY A 139 -2.15 13.39 -17.11
C GLY A 139 -3.05 14.55 -16.68
N ALA A 140 -3.98 14.90 -17.55
CA ALA A 140 -4.98 15.94 -17.30
C ALA A 140 -6.34 15.30 -17.01
N THR A 141 -7.07 15.89 -16.06
CA THR A 141 -8.46 15.52 -15.77
C THR A 141 -9.42 16.13 -16.80
N THR A 142 -10.69 15.79 -16.76
CA THR A 142 -11.69 16.28 -17.71
C THR A 142 -12.92 16.82 -16.97
N PRO A 143 -13.56 17.93 -17.43
CA PRO A 143 -13.24 18.72 -18.63
C PRO A 143 -12.21 19.84 -18.43
N MET A 144 -11.83 20.21 -17.18
CA MET A 144 -11.02 21.42 -16.90
C MET A 144 -9.53 21.24 -17.15
N GLY A 145 -9.03 20.00 -17.34
CA GLY A 145 -7.64 19.74 -17.67
C GLY A 145 -6.67 19.95 -16.52
N TYR A 146 -7.07 19.74 -15.26
CA TYR A 146 -6.15 19.81 -14.12
C TYR A 146 -5.05 18.74 -14.27
N ARG A 147 -3.79 19.15 -14.11
CA ARG A 147 -2.61 18.27 -14.18
C ARG A 147 -2.48 17.44 -12.89
N ARG A 148 -3.48 16.58 -12.65
CA ARG A 148 -3.64 15.78 -11.43
C ARG A 148 -4.12 14.36 -11.70
N ASP A 149 -3.75 13.81 -12.87
CA ASP A 149 -4.04 12.43 -13.24
C ASP A 149 -2.78 11.72 -13.74
N LEU A 150 -2.84 10.39 -13.85
CA LEU A 150 -1.80 9.61 -14.50
C LEU A 150 -1.89 9.76 -16.02
N PRO A 151 -0.76 9.70 -16.75
CA PRO A 151 -0.80 9.74 -18.20
C PRO A 151 -1.51 8.50 -18.76
N ILE A 152 -2.21 8.69 -19.87
CA ILE A 152 -2.92 7.63 -20.60
C ILE A 152 -2.30 7.50 -21.98
N GLY A 153 -2.04 6.26 -22.40
CA GLY A 153 -1.50 5.95 -23.72
C GLY A 153 -1.80 4.52 -24.11
N HIS A 154 -1.99 4.30 -25.42
CA HIS A 154 -2.26 2.96 -25.96
C HIS A 154 -3.41 2.21 -25.27
N GLY A 155 -4.48 2.93 -24.88
CA GLY A 155 -5.66 2.36 -24.25
C GLY A 155 -5.46 1.88 -22.81
N ARG A 156 -4.43 2.36 -22.10
CA ARG A 156 -4.16 2.05 -20.69
C ARG A 156 -3.64 3.26 -19.91
N VAL A 157 -3.79 3.22 -18.59
CA VAL A 157 -3.11 4.14 -17.69
C VAL A 157 -1.64 3.74 -17.62
N LEU A 158 -0.74 4.72 -17.77
CA LEU A 158 0.70 4.50 -17.77
C LEU A 158 1.23 4.63 -16.33
N ILE A 159 1.86 3.57 -15.86
CA ILE A 159 2.50 3.43 -14.54
C ILE A 159 3.86 2.76 -14.69
N GLY A 160 4.69 2.81 -13.64
CA GLY A 160 6.06 2.30 -13.68
C GLY A 160 6.19 0.83 -14.04
N ASP A 161 5.27 0.01 -13.55
CA ASP A 161 5.18 -1.41 -13.89
C ASP A 161 3.82 -1.72 -14.50
N LEU A 162 3.77 -1.91 -15.81
CA LEU A 162 2.55 -2.18 -16.55
C LEU A 162 1.94 -3.57 -16.27
N GLU A 163 2.71 -4.47 -15.67
CA GLU A 163 2.24 -5.80 -15.25
C GLU A 163 1.67 -5.80 -13.83
N ASP A 164 2.12 -4.89 -12.97
CA ASP A 164 1.57 -4.69 -11.63
C ASP A 164 0.70 -3.43 -11.55
N THR A 165 -0.56 -3.59 -11.86
CA THR A 165 -1.53 -2.48 -11.87
C THR A 165 -2.21 -2.23 -10.52
N ARG A 166 -1.69 -2.76 -9.40
CA ARG A 166 -2.32 -2.61 -8.08
C ARG A 166 -2.46 -1.16 -7.61
N ASN A 167 -1.61 -0.24 -8.08
CA ASN A 167 -1.79 1.19 -7.82
C ASN A 167 -2.97 1.82 -8.58
N LEU A 168 -3.65 1.04 -9.42
CA LEU A 168 -4.92 1.38 -10.07
C LEU A 168 -6.11 0.66 -9.43
N ASP A 169 -5.93 -0.09 -8.35
CA ASP A 169 -7.01 -0.83 -7.67
C ASP A 169 -8.15 0.09 -7.20
N ASN A 170 -7.83 1.35 -6.96
CA ASN A 170 -8.82 2.37 -6.68
C ASN A 170 -8.30 3.78 -7.02
N LEU A 171 -9.24 4.72 -7.14
CA LEU A 171 -8.95 6.12 -7.49
C LEU A 171 -8.02 6.82 -6.49
N LEU A 172 -8.08 6.46 -5.20
CA LEU A 172 -7.26 7.10 -4.16
C LEU A 172 -5.78 6.74 -4.32
N LEU A 173 -5.49 5.48 -4.64
CA LEU A 173 -4.13 5.04 -4.98
C LEU A 173 -3.63 5.69 -6.27
N ARG A 174 -4.49 5.79 -7.31
CA ARG A 174 -4.15 6.46 -8.56
C ARG A 174 -3.74 7.92 -8.30
N GLN A 175 -4.46 8.65 -7.44
CA GLN A 175 -4.11 10.04 -7.12
C GLN A 175 -2.92 10.17 -6.17
N LEU A 176 -2.69 9.22 -5.25
CA LEU A 176 -1.44 9.14 -4.49
C LEU A 176 -0.23 8.90 -5.41
N HIS A 177 -0.37 8.03 -6.41
CA HIS A 177 0.68 7.81 -7.39
C HIS A 177 1.04 9.12 -8.12
N VAL A 178 0.03 9.85 -8.60
CA VAL A 178 0.23 11.20 -9.20
C VAL A 178 0.94 12.15 -8.24
N LEU A 179 0.62 12.11 -6.95
CA LEU A 179 1.26 12.96 -5.95
C LEU A 179 2.78 12.72 -5.91
N PHE A 180 3.22 11.46 -6.00
CA PHE A 180 4.65 11.12 -6.04
C PHE A 180 5.32 11.49 -7.38
N LEU A 181 4.62 11.35 -8.52
CA LEU A 181 5.14 11.87 -9.80
C LEU A 181 5.39 13.38 -9.73
N ARG A 182 4.44 14.13 -9.19
CA ARG A 182 4.56 15.60 -9.02
C ARG A 182 5.61 15.98 -8.00
N PHE A 183 5.79 15.16 -6.95
CA PHE A 183 6.87 15.39 -5.98
C PHE A 183 8.24 15.23 -6.64
N HIS A 184 8.42 14.23 -7.50
CA HIS A 184 9.65 14.08 -8.28
C HIS A 184 9.89 15.28 -9.21
N ASN A 185 8.87 15.70 -9.97
CA ASN A 185 9.00 16.85 -10.87
C ASN A 185 9.36 18.13 -10.10
N GLU A 186 8.82 18.32 -8.90
CA GLU A 186 9.19 19.42 -8.03
C GLU A 186 10.61 19.27 -7.49
N ALA A 187 11.09 18.04 -7.21
CA ALA A 187 12.47 17.78 -6.83
C ALA A 187 13.45 18.19 -7.95
N ILE A 188 13.19 17.81 -9.20
CA ILE A 188 13.95 18.24 -10.37
C ILE A 188 14.02 19.76 -10.43
N ARG A 189 12.87 20.45 -10.38
CA ARG A 189 12.78 21.91 -10.44
C ARG A 189 13.58 22.58 -9.32
N GLN A 190 13.50 22.06 -8.11
CA GLN A 190 14.21 22.67 -6.97
C GLN A 190 15.70 22.37 -6.95
N LEU A 191 16.14 21.21 -7.38
CA LEU A 191 17.57 20.93 -7.56
C LEU A 191 18.22 21.90 -8.56
N GLN A 192 17.49 22.34 -9.59
CA GLN A 192 17.97 23.32 -10.55
C GLN A 192 17.92 24.78 -10.05
N THR A 193 17.07 25.11 -9.08
CA THR A 193 16.77 26.50 -8.69
C THR A 193 17.02 26.82 -7.22
N ASN A 194 17.40 25.84 -6.40
CA ASN A 194 17.67 25.99 -4.97
C ASN A 194 19.09 25.50 -4.65
N PRO A 195 20.11 26.37 -4.69
CA PRO A 195 21.52 25.99 -4.50
C PRO A 195 21.80 25.24 -3.19
N ALA A 196 21.04 25.53 -2.13
CA ALA A 196 21.20 24.83 -0.86
C ALA A 196 20.78 23.36 -0.94
N LEU A 197 19.71 23.04 -1.69
CA LEU A 197 19.25 21.68 -1.92
C LEU A 197 20.21 20.95 -2.87
N GLU A 198 20.64 21.62 -3.93
CA GLU A 198 21.62 21.09 -4.89
C GLU A 198 22.92 20.70 -4.17
N SER A 199 23.52 21.63 -3.42
CA SER A 199 24.75 21.39 -2.66
C SER A 199 24.63 20.26 -1.66
N ALA A 200 23.47 20.14 -0.99
CA ALA A 200 23.23 19.03 -0.06
C ALA A 200 23.22 17.67 -0.78
N MET A 201 22.71 17.60 -2.01
CA MET A 201 22.69 16.37 -2.80
C MET A 201 24.00 16.09 -3.50
N ASP A 202 24.73 17.11 -3.96
CA ASP A 202 26.07 16.97 -4.57
C ASP A 202 27.09 16.40 -3.58
N ALA A 203 27.00 16.79 -2.31
CA ALA A 203 27.86 16.24 -1.24
C ALA A 203 27.69 14.71 -1.05
N LEU A 204 26.60 14.12 -1.55
CA LEU A 204 26.33 12.68 -1.49
C LEU A 204 26.81 11.92 -2.74
N GLY A 205 27.48 12.61 -3.69
CA GLY A 205 28.11 11.99 -4.85
C GLY A 205 27.15 11.32 -5.83
N ALA A 206 25.94 11.80 -5.95
CA ALA A 206 24.91 11.18 -6.79
C ALA A 206 25.02 11.62 -8.27
N GLY A 207 24.78 10.69 -9.20
CA GLY A 207 24.91 10.81 -10.64
C GLY A 207 24.14 11.95 -11.34
N THR A 208 23.27 11.64 -12.28
CA THR A 208 22.48 12.62 -13.06
C THR A 208 21.51 13.42 -12.19
N LEU A 209 20.93 14.49 -12.74
CA LEU A 209 19.87 15.24 -12.04
C LEU A 209 18.66 14.35 -11.69
N PHE A 210 18.32 13.42 -12.60
CA PHE A 210 17.29 12.41 -12.35
C PHE A 210 17.64 11.52 -11.14
N ASP A 211 18.87 10.99 -11.05
CA ASP A 211 19.30 10.11 -9.97
C ASP A 211 19.25 10.83 -8.61
N ARG A 212 19.68 12.10 -8.59
CA ARG A 212 19.64 12.95 -7.39
C ARG A 212 18.18 13.21 -6.94
N ALA A 213 17.31 13.54 -7.88
CA ALA A 213 15.89 13.76 -7.60
C ALA A 213 15.20 12.48 -7.12
N ARG A 214 15.42 11.33 -7.78
CA ARG A 214 14.90 10.03 -7.36
C ARG A 214 15.35 9.68 -5.95
N ARG A 215 16.66 9.78 -5.66
CA ARG A 215 17.22 9.53 -4.32
C ARG A 215 16.56 10.41 -3.27
N LEU A 216 16.43 11.70 -3.53
CA LEU A 216 15.81 12.66 -2.62
C LEU A 216 14.34 12.31 -2.34
N VAL A 217 13.56 11.94 -3.35
CA VAL A 217 12.17 11.52 -3.21
C VAL A 217 12.06 10.21 -2.44
N CYS A 218 12.87 9.19 -2.77
CA CYS A 218 12.89 7.91 -2.07
C CYS A 218 13.25 8.07 -0.59
N TRP A 219 14.24 8.91 -0.26
CA TRP A 219 14.61 9.16 1.13
C TRP A 219 13.53 9.88 1.93
N HIS A 220 12.81 10.85 1.34
CA HIS A 220 11.65 11.46 1.98
C HIS A 220 10.52 10.45 2.18
N TYR A 221 10.25 9.62 1.18
CA TYR A 221 9.27 8.55 1.26
C TYR A 221 9.58 7.55 2.39
N GLN A 222 10.81 7.05 2.47
CA GLN A 222 11.32 6.18 3.54
C GLN A 222 11.21 6.86 4.91
N TRP A 223 11.58 8.15 4.97
CA TRP A 223 11.49 8.94 6.19
C TRP A 223 10.03 9.10 6.65
N ILE A 224 9.11 9.39 5.73
CA ILE A 224 7.67 9.54 5.99
C ILE A 224 7.07 8.20 6.46
N ILE A 225 7.42 7.08 5.83
CA ILE A 225 7.00 5.75 6.32
C ILE A 225 7.40 5.59 7.78
N ARG A 226 8.66 5.87 8.08
CA ARG A 226 9.22 5.66 9.41
C ARG A 226 8.72 6.64 10.46
N HIS A 227 8.56 7.92 10.14
CA HIS A 227 8.36 8.98 11.12
C HIS A 227 6.96 9.63 11.09
N ASP A 228 6.20 9.46 10.01
CA ASP A 228 4.83 9.98 9.91
C ASP A 228 3.78 8.84 9.92
N TYR A 229 4.02 7.73 9.22
CA TYR A 229 3.06 6.64 9.12
C TYR A 229 3.12 5.67 10.31
N LEU A 230 4.27 5.04 10.58
CA LEU A 230 4.38 4.01 11.60
C LEU A 230 3.95 4.47 13.00
N PRO A 231 4.29 5.69 13.47
CA PRO A 231 3.82 6.15 14.78
C PRO A 231 2.30 6.23 14.93
N ARG A 232 1.55 6.26 13.81
CA ARG A 232 0.08 6.33 13.81
C ARG A 232 -0.58 4.96 13.88
N ILE A 233 0.14 3.89 13.53
CA ILE A 233 -0.43 2.55 13.44
C ILE A 233 0.19 1.55 14.40
N LEU A 234 1.35 1.83 14.96
CA LEU A 234 2.00 0.94 15.91
C LEU A 234 1.49 1.17 17.33
N TYR A 235 1.42 0.08 18.09
CA TYR A 235 1.08 0.09 19.49
C TYR A 235 2.20 0.74 20.29
N ASN A 236 1.88 1.78 21.07
CA ASN A 236 2.77 2.49 21.98
C ASN A 236 4.28 2.31 21.68
N ASP A 237 5.13 2.23 22.66
CA ASP A 237 6.59 2.24 22.55
C ASP A 237 7.28 1.14 21.73
N VAL A 238 6.53 0.27 21.01
CA VAL A 238 7.11 -0.74 20.10
C VAL A 238 8.06 -0.10 19.08
N TRP A 239 7.81 1.15 18.73
CA TRP A 239 8.67 1.91 17.81
C TRP A 239 10.08 2.18 18.35
N ASN A 240 10.30 2.24 19.65
CA ASN A 240 11.63 2.43 20.26
C ASN A 240 12.48 1.15 20.24
N TYR A 241 11.92 0.04 19.75
CA TYR A 241 12.63 -1.21 19.64
C TYR A 241 13.65 -1.13 18.51
N ARG A 242 14.94 -1.22 18.83
CA ARG A 242 15.99 -1.43 17.83
C ARG A 242 15.76 -2.83 17.26
N GLY A 243 15.38 -2.92 15.98
CA GLY A 243 15.20 -4.17 15.28
C GLY A 243 16.41 -5.09 15.51
N LEU A 244 16.16 -6.38 15.55
CA LEU A 244 17.25 -7.35 15.54
C LEU A 244 18.01 -7.12 14.22
N ARG A 245 19.29 -6.76 14.33
CA ARG A 245 20.21 -6.93 13.22
C ARG A 245 20.22 -8.43 12.87
N GLN A 246 19.35 -8.85 11.98
CA GLN A 246 19.66 -10.02 11.20
C GLN A 246 20.85 -9.60 10.34
N GLU A 247 21.96 -10.32 10.46
CA GLU A 247 23.09 -10.17 9.56
C GLU A 247 22.66 -10.64 8.16
N HIS A 248 21.91 -9.78 7.47
CA HIS A 248 21.62 -9.99 6.06
C HIS A 248 22.91 -9.60 5.30
N SER A 249 23.39 -10.51 4.48
CA SER A 249 24.49 -10.17 3.57
C SER A 249 24.01 -9.02 2.68
N ARG A 250 24.79 -7.97 2.53
CA ARG A 250 24.53 -6.82 1.65
C ARG A 250 24.38 -7.20 0.16
N GLU A 251 24.50 -8.48 -0.15
CA GLU A 251 24.50 -9.01 -1.51
C GLU A 251 23.16 -9.62 -1.95
N SER A 252 22.18 -9.78 -1.05
CA SER A 252 20.86 -10.35 -1.39
C SER A 252 19.73 -9.40 -1.01
N ALA A 253 18.70 -9.33 -1.89
CA ALA A 253 17.47 -8.62 -1.59
C ALA A 253 16.86 -9.11 -0.26
N PHE A 254 16.33 -8.20 0.55
CA PHE A 254 15.66 -8.52 1.81
C PHE A 254 14.48 -9.48 1.57
N PRO A 255 14.50 -10.70 2.13
CA PRO A 255 13.37 -11.62 1.96
C PRO A 255 12.23 -11.20 2.88
N VAL A 256 11.11 -10.76 2.31
CA VAL A 256 9.97 -10.28 3.09
C VAL A 256 9.26 -11.45 3.78
N PRO A 257 9.07 -11.42 5.11
CA PRO A 257 8.35 -12.48 5.81
C PRO A 257 6.89 -12.61 5.38
N ILE A 258 6.43 -13.86 5.20
CA ILE A 258 5.03 -14.13 4.82
C ILE A 258 4.04 -13.76 5.92
N GLU A 259 4.44 -13.77 7.18
CA GLU A 259 3.62 -13.31 8.31
C GLU A 259 3.26 -11.82 8.18
N PHE A 260 4.17 -11.02 7.65
CA PHE A 260 3.90 -9.63 7.28
C PHE A 260 2.94 -9.57 6.08
N SER A 261 3.34 -10.14 4.94
CA SER A 261 2.66 -9.93 3.65
C SER A 261 1.29 -10.61 3.56
N LEU A 262 1.08 -11.73 4.25
CA LEU A 262 -0.16 -12.51 4.19
C LEU A 262 -1.07 -12.34 5.41
N ALA A 263 -0.60 -11.74 6.50
CA ALA A 263 -1.38 -11.54 7.72
C ALA A 263 -1.24 -10.14 8.32
N ALA A 264 -0.12 -9.82 8.98
CA ALA A 264 -0.04 -8.65 9.84
C ALA A 264 -0.26 -7.34 9.07
N PHE A 265 0.36 -7.16 7.89
CA PHE A 265 0.19 -5.93 7.11
C PHE A 265 -1.16 -5.86 6.36
N ARG A 266 -1.95 -6.95 6.37
CA ARG A 266 -3.32 -6.94 5.85
C ARG A 266 -4.34 -6.31 6.82
N PHE A 267 -3.91 -5.84 7.98
CA PHE A 267 -4.75 -5.09 8.91
C PHE A 267 -5.46 -3.92 8.22
N GLY A 268 -4.85 -3.30 7.21
CA GLY A 268 -5.44 -2.22 6.41
C GLY A 268 -6.77 -2.58 5.76
N HIS A 269 -7.09 -3.88 5.56
CA HIS A 269 -8.40 -4.31 5.05
C HIS A 269 -9.55 -3.90 5.98
N SER A 270 -9.34 -3.90 7.30
CA SER A 270 -10.36 -3.45 8.27
C SER A 270 -10.52 -1.94 8.31
N MET A 271 -9.48 -1.18 7.90
CA MET A 271 -9.51 0.29 7.88
C MET A 271 -10.32 0.88 6.73
N VAL A 272 -10.66 0.06 5.71
CA VAL A 272 -11.40 0.50 4.52
C VAL A 272 -12.86 0.75 4.86
N ARG A 273 -13.41 1.90 4.45
CA ARG A 273 -14.81 2.28 4.62
C ARG A 273 -15.65 1.91 3.38
N ASN A 274 -16.97 1.80 3.57
CA ASN A 274 -17.90 1.56 2.47
C ASN A 274 -17.99 2.73 1.49
N ALA A 275 -17.82 3.96 1.97
CA ALA A 275 -17.93 5.15 1.17
C ALA A 275 -16.99 6.26 1.68
N TYR A 276 -16.67 7.18 0.78
CA TYR A 276 -15.75 8.29 1.02
C TYR A 276 -16.32 9.61 0.52
N ARG A 277 -15.97 10.68 1.21
CA ARG A 277 -16.08 12.03 0.71
C ARG A 277 -14.78 12.38 0.00
N LEU A 278 -14.82 12.77 -1.26
CA LEU A 278 -13.64 13.19 -2.01
C LEU A 278 -13.42 14.70 -1.94
N ASN A 279 -14.50 15.48 -2.05
CA ASN A 279 -14.49 16.94 -2.09
C ASN A 279 -15.90 17.50 -1.78
N CYS A 280 -16.14 18.77 -2.05
CA CYS A 280 -17.44 19.41 -1.81
C CYS A 280 -18.57 18.87 -2.71
N ARG A 281 -18.24 18.37 -3.90
CA ARG A 281 -19.21 17.80 -4.86
C ARG A 281 -19.49 16.34 -4.54
N GLN A 282 -18.45 15.53 -4.41
CA GLN A 282 -18.54 14.09 -4.18
C GLN A 282 -18.50 13.78 -2.66
N LYS A 283 -19.66 13.93 -2.02
CA LYS A 283 -19.80 13.79 -0.56
C LYS A 283 -19.92 12.34 -0.09
N ARG A 284 -20.30 11.42 -0.96
CA ARG A 284 -20.45 10.00 -0.64
C ARG A 284 -20.27 9.16 -1.90
N VAL A 285 -19.02 8.75 -2.14
CA VAL A 285 -18.65 7.85 -3.24
C VAL A 285 -18.39 6.47 -2.66
N LEU A 286 -19.02 5.44 -3.20
CA LEU A 286 -18.81 4.06 -2.76
C LEU A 286 -17.43 3.56 -3.16
N ILE A 287 -16.82 2.73 -2.32
CA ILE A 287 -15.49 2.17 -2.62
C ILE A 287 -15.48 1.38 -3.94
N GLY A 288 -16.55 0.65 -4.28
CA GLY A 288 -16.66 -0.06 -5.56
C GLY A 288 -16.63 0.87 -6.77
N GLU A 289 -17.18 2.07 -6.67
CA GLU A 289 -17.08 3.11 -7.69
C GLU A 289 -15.65 3.65 -7.81
N LEU A 290 -14.98 3.89 -6.68
CA LEU A 290 -13.58 4.30 -6.66
C LEU A 290 -12.64 3.23 -7.27
N MET A 291 -12.93 1.95 -7.04
CA MET A 291 -12.22 0.83 -7.67
C MET A 291 -12.41 0.83 -9.19
N THR A 292 -13.63 1.04 -9.65
CA THR A 292 -13.93 1.13 -11.09
C THR A 292 -13.20 2.31 -11.74
N LEU A 293 -13.24 3.49 -11.11
CA LEU A 293 -12.60 4.70 -11.62
C LEU A 293 -11.07 4.60 -11.62
N GLY A 294 -10.48 3.94 -10.64
CA GLY A 294 -9.03 3.74 -10.57
C GLY A 294 -8.47 3.00 -11.78
N GLN A 295 -9.19 2.00 -12.26
CA GLN A 295 -8.78 1.10 -13.34
C GLN A 295 -9.09 1.62 -14.75
N LYS A 296 -9.98 2.62 -14.89
CA LYS A 296 -10.38 3.14 -16.20
C LYS A 296 -9.21 3.82 -16.92
N ALA A 297 -9.01 3.43 -18.19
CA ALA A 297 -8.06 4.06 -19.10
C ALA A 297 -8.65 5.35 -19.72
N GLU A 298 -9.26 6.17 -18.89
CA GLU A 298 -9.89 7.44 -19.22
C GLU A 298 -9.43 8.51 -18.23
N PRO A 299 -9.37 9.80 -18.62
CA PRO A 299 -9.10 10.88 -17.70
C PRO A 299 -10.10 10.90 -16.53
N ILE A 300 -9.59 11.13 -15.31
CA ILE A 300 -10.43 11.28 -14.14
C ILE A 300 -11.36 12.50 -14.34
N PRO A 301 -12.69 12.39 -14.13
CA PRO A 301 -13.56 13.56 -14.09
C PRO A 301 -13.16 14.51 -12.95
N ASP A 302 -13.18 15.82 -13.20
CA ASP A 302 -12.78 16.83 -12.21
C ASP A 302 -13.53 16.72 -10.88
N ASP A 303 -14.78 16.27 -10.93
CA ASP A 303 -15.63 16.07 -9.75
C ASP A 303 -15.09 15.00 -8.79
N TYR A 304 -14.26 14.07 -9.30
CA TYR A 304 -13.65 13.00 -8.52
C TYR A 304 -12.22 13.30 -8.07
N LEU A 305 -11.74 14.53 -8.27
CA LEU A 305 -10.45 14.93 -7.70
C LEU A 305 -10.48 14.89 -6.17
N VAL A 306 -9.45 14.28 -5.60
CA VAL A 306 -9.29 14.22 -4.15
C VAL A 306 -8.91 15.60 -3.61
N GLU A 307 -9.70 16.09 -2.67
CA GLU A 307 -9.38 17.21 -1.81
C GLU A 307 -8.62 16.65 -0.58
N TRP A 308 -7.31 16.78 -0.60
CA TRP A 308 -6.47 16.14 0.41
C TRP A 308 -6.78 16.54 1.85
N GLY A 309 -7.41 17.71 2.06
CA GLY A 309 -7.91 18.12 3.37
C GLY A 309 -9.04 17.26 3.92
N THR A 310 -9.74 16.47 3.08
CA THR A 310 -10.69 15.45 3.55
C THR A 310 -10.00 14.17 4.00
N PHE A 311 -8.73 13.97 3.63
CA PHE A 311 -7.93 12.76 3.86
C PHE A 311 -6.84 12.93 4.91
N PHE A 312 -6.45 14.16 5.20
CA PHE A 312 -5.40 14.51 6.17
C PHE A 312 -5.80 15.74 6.98
N ASP A 313 -5.35 15.82 8.24
CA ASP A 313 -5.53 17.00 9.08
C ASP A 313 -4.63 18.16 8.63
N GLY A 314 -5.07 19.39 8.95
CA GLY A 314 -4.21 20.58 8.78
C GLY A 314 -4.06 21.11 7.36
N LEU A 315 -4.85 20.61 6.41
CA LEU A 315 -5.00 21.14 5.06
C LEU A 315 -6.34 21.85 4.89
N PRO A 316 -6.47 22.79 3.96
CA PRO A 316 -7.76 23.36 3.58
C PRO A 316 -8.73 22.26 3.14
N THR A 317 -9.96 22.33 3.60
CA THR A 317 -10.99 21.33 3.29
C THR A 317 -12.39 21.95 3.27
N SER A 318 -13.22 21.50 2.34
CA SER A 318 -14.63 21.88 2.24
C SER A 318 -15.54 21.13 3.23
N GLY A 319 -14.97 20.33 4.13
CA GLY A 319 -15.67 19.62 5.19
C GLY A 319 -14.72 18.90 6.14
N PRO A 320 -15.21 18.27 7.21
CA PRO A 320 -14.36 17.66 8.22
C PRO A 320 -13.48 16.57 7.60
N PRO A 321 -12.20 16.48 7.99
CA PRO A 321 -11.35 15.36 7.62
C PRO A 321 -11.94 14.05 8.13
N ALA A 322 -11.95 13.03 7.27
CA ALA A 322 -12.52 11.74 7.60
C ALA A 322 -11.46 10.79 8.15
N SER A 323 -11.84 10.03 9.17
CA SER A 323 -11.02 8.98 9.76
C SER A 323 -11.26 7.65 9.05
N SER A 324 -10.27 6.75 9.08
CA SER A 324 -10.43 5.36 8.65
C SER A 324 -11.39 4.60 9.58
N ALA A 325 -11.84 3.41 9.15
CA ALA A 325 -12.48 2.49 10.08
C ALA A 325 -11.47 1.98 11.12
N PHE A 326 -11.96 1.29 12.16
CA PHE A 326 -11.12 0.73 13.22
C PHE A 326 -10.27 -0.45 12.70
N ILE A 327 -9.14 -0.67 13.34
CA ILE A 327 -8.36 -1.90 13.16
C ILE A 327 -8.97 -2.95 14.08
N ASP A 328 -9.93 -3.69 13.55
CA ASP A 328 -10.67 -4.72 14.30
C ASP A 328 -11.10 -5.86 13.39
N THR A 329 -11.81 -6.85 13.94
CA THR A 329 -12.27 -8.01 13.18
C THR A 329 -13.44 -7.72 12.24
N SER A 330 -13.97 -6.50 12.25
CA SER A 330 -15.09 -6.07 11.41
C SER A 330 -14.62 -5.40 10.13
N VAL A 331 -14.76 -6.10 9.02
CA VAL A 331 -14.36 -5.60 7.70
C VAL A 331 -15.58 -5.05 6.96
N SER A 332 -15.37 -3.99 6.17
CA SER A 332 -16.39 -3.34 5.35
C SER A 332 -17.14 -4.33 4.45
N LEU A 333 -18.46 -4.21 4.34
CA LEU A 333 -19.27 -5.05 3.45
C LEU A 333 -18.79 -5.02 1.99
N ALA A 334 -18.28 -3.89 1.54
CA ALA A 334 -17.72 -3.78 0.21
C ALA A 334 -16.51 -4.71 -0.02
N MET A 335 -15.77 -5.06 1.04
CA MET A 335 -14.66 -6.01 0.96
C MET A 335 -15.12 -7.48 0.94
N HIS A 336 -16.40 -7.75 1.21
CA HIS A 336 -17.00 -9.08 1.09
C HIS A 336 -17.63 -9.33 -0.29
N GLY A 337 -17.74 -8.31 -1.13
CA GLY A 337 -18.34 -8.38 -2.47
C GLY A 337 -17.52 -7.62 -3.50
N LEU A 338 -16.20 -7.77 -3.49
CA LEU A 338 -15.34 -7.17 -4.51
C LEU A 338 -15.69 -7.73 -5.89
N SER A 339 -15.79 -6.87 -6.90
CA SER A 339 -16.08 -7.33 -8.26
C SER A 339 -14.97 -8.27 -8.75
N PRO A 340 -15.29 -9.29 -9.58
CA PRO A 340 -14.30 -10.21 -10.13
C PRO A 340 -13.17 -9.52 -10.90
N GLY A 341 -13.42 -8.34 -11.49
CA GLY A 341 -12.40 -7.53 -12.14
C GLY A 341 -11.41 -6.85 -11.21
N THR A 342 -11.77 -6.68 -9.94
CA THR A 342 -10.91 -6.08 -8.89
C THR A 342 -9.96 -7.11 -8.29
N ILE A 343 -10.25 -8.39 -8.45
CA ILE A 343 -9.45 -9.50 -7.95
C ILE A 343 -8.98 -10.34 -9.12
N ARG A 344 -7.70 -10.25 -9.45
CA ARG A 344 -7.10 -11.09 -10.49
C ARG A 344 -6.96 -12.52 -9.97
N LEU A 345 -7.87 -13.37 -10.38
CA LEU A 345 -7.78 -14.81 -10.14
C LEU A 345 -7.09 -15.47 -11.33
N ALA A 346 -6.12 -16.30 -11.04
CA ALA A 346 -5.41 -17.06 -12.06
C ALA A 346 -6.25 -18.20 -12.65
N ASN A 347 -7.29 -18.68 -11.93
CA ASN A 347 -8.14 -19.81 -12.33
C ASN A 347 -9.62 -19.56 -12.05
N LYS A 348 -10.49 -19.95 -13.00
CA LYS A 348 -11.95 -19.92 -12.87
C LYS A 348 -12.53 -21.11 -12.06
N GLU A 349 -11.69 -22.02 -11.61
CA GLU A 349 -12.10 -23.27 -10.92
C GLU A 349 -12.04 -23.18 -9.38
N GLU A 350 -11.87 -21.99 -8.81
CA GLU A 350 -11.81 -21.82 -7.35
C GLU A 350 -13.18 -22.09 -6.70
N ALA A 351 -13.18 -23.02 -5.74
CA ALA A 351 -14.34 -23.35 -4.93
C ALA A 351 -14.72 -22.26 -3.89
N VAL A 352 -13.93 -21.18 -3.79
CA VAL A 352 -14.11 -20.08 -2.84
C VAL A 352 -14.60 -18.86 -3.60
N ASP A 353 -15.55 -18.11 -3.01
CA ASP A 353 -15.97 -16.84 -3.57
C ASP A 353 -14.79 -15.86 -3.59
N PRO A 354 -14.23 -15.55 -4.78
CA PRO A 354 -13.06 -14.70 -4.90
C PRO A 354 -13.34 -13.25 -4.52
N SER A 355 -14.60 -12.87 -4.39
CA SER A 355 -15.03 -11.52 -3.99
C SER A 355 -14.86 -11.27 -2.48
N ASN A 356 -14.80 -12.31 -1.65
CA ASN A 356 -14.70 -12.19 -0.19
C ASN A 356 -13.23 -12.07 0.28
N LEU A 357 -12.77 -10.85 0.54
CA LEU A 357 -11.38 -10.58 0.90
C LEU A 357 -10.94 -11.16 2.26
N PRO A 358 -11.73 -11.08 3.36
CA PRO A 358 -11.40 -11.77 4.61
C PRO A 358 -11.20 -13.27 4.44
N VAL A 359 -12.10 -13.95 3.72
CA VAL A 359 -11.99 -15.39 3.44
C VAL A 359 -10.70 -15.71 2.69
N ARG A 360 -10.41 -14.95 1.62
CA ARG A 360 -9.16 -15.11 0.84
C ARG A 360 -7.92 -14.93 1.69
N THR A 361 -7.92 -13.93 2.58
CA THR A 361 -6.78 -13.65 3.45
C THR A 361 -6.53 -14.80 4.41
N LEU A 362 -7.59 -15.31 5.05
CA LEU A 362 -7.50 -16.45 5.97
C LEU A 362 -7.03 -17.72 5.27
N LEU A 363 -7.62 -18.06 4.12
CA LEU A 363 -7.23 -19.25 3.36
C LEU A 363 -5.79 -19.16 2.84
N ARG A 364 -5.36 -18.00 2.34
CA ARG A 364 -3.98 -17.82 1.88
C ARG A 364 -2.99 -18.00 3.02
N GLY A 365 -3.25 -17.39 4.18
CA GLY A 365 -2.41 -17.56 5.36
C GLY A 365 -2.32 -19.00 5.82
N ALA A 366 -3.43 -19.73 5.83
CA ALA A 366 -3.47 -21.14 6.22
C ALA A 366 -2.77 -22.07 5.22
N ARG A 367 -2.96 -21.85 3.91
CA ARG A 367 -2.26 -22.62 2.85
C ARG A 367 -0.76 -22.34 2.83
N ALA A 368 -0.33 -21.13 3.19
CA ALA A 368 1.07 -20.79 3.40
C ALA A 368 1.61 -21.31 4.74
N GLN A 369 0.80 -22.00 5.53
CA GLN A 369 1.16 -22.51 6.84
C GLN A 369 1.73 -21.42 7.75
N LEU A 370 1.01 -20.28 7.87
CA LEU A 370 1.34 -19.29 8.88
C LEU A 370 1.15 -19.87 10.29
N PRO A 371 1.95 -19.44 11.27
CA PRO A 371 1.71 -19.78 12.67
C PRO A 371 0.35 -19.21 13.12
N SER A 372 -0.22 -19.79 14.16
CA SER A 372 -1.31 -19.14 14.88
C SER A 372 -0.84 -17.84 15.54
N GLY A 373 -1.80 -16.98 15.88
CA GLY A 373 -1.47 -15.76 16.63
C GLY A 373 -0.87 -16.06 18.00
N GLN A 374 -1.26 -17.19 18.63
CA GLN A 374 -0.68 -17.63 19.90
C GLN A 374 0.79 -18.07 19.73
N GLU A 375 1.10 -18.86 18.70
CA GLU A 375 2.50 -19.28 18.43
C GLU A 375 3.38 -18.07 18.13
N ALA A 376 2.88 -17.10 17.36
CA ALA A 376 3.59 -15.86 17.09
C ALA A 376 3.80 -15.05 18.39
N ALA A 377 2.77 -14.91 19.23
CA ALA A 377 2.88 -14.23 20.52
C ALA A 377 3.86 -14.94 21.46
N ASP A 378 3.77 -16.27 21.59
CA ASP A 378 4.66 -17.07 22.44
C ASP A 378 6.13 -16.94 21.99
N ALA A 379 6.37 -16.91 20.67
CA ALA A 379 7.70 -16.68 20.12
C ALA A 379 8.25 -15.29 20.46
N LEU A 380 7.41 -14.25 20.37
CA LEU A 380 7.80 -12.88 20.73
C LEU A 380 8.03 -12.72 22.25
N VAL A 381 7.24 -13.40 23.10
CA VAL A 381 7.46 -13.45 24.55
C VAL A 381 8.80 -14.13 24.86
N ALA A 382 9.10 -15.27 24.22
CA ALA A 382 10.34 -15.99 24.41
C ALA A 382 11.58 -15.16 23.97
N GLN A 383 11.40 -14.27 22.98
CA GLN A 383 12.42 -13.31 22.55
C GLN A 383 12.49 -12.04 23.42
N GLY A 384 11.63 -11.91 24.43
CA GLY A 384 11.54 -10.70 25.27
C GLY A 384 11.02 -9.46 24.54
N LYS A 385 10.39 -9.61 23.39
CA LYS A 385 9.85 -8.51 22.57
C LYS A 385 8.50 -8.01 23.04
N ILE A 386 7.66 -8.88 23.60
CA ILE A 386 6.39 -8.54 24.25
C ILE A 386 6.31 -9.18 25.63
N LYS A 387 5.42 -8.67 26.50
CA LYS A 387 5.19 -9.24 27.84
C LYS A 387 4.27 -10.46 27.74
N PRO A 388 4.36 -11.43 28.68
CA PRO A 388 3.42 -12.57 28.72
C PRO A 388 1.94 -12.14 28.75
N ASP A 389 1.61 -11.05 29.44
CA ASP A 389 0.26 -10.50 29.53
C ASP A 389 -0.23 -9.82 28.25
N ASP A 390 0.65 -9.59 27.29
CA ASP A 390 0.27 -9.06 25.97
C ASP A 390 -0.37 -10.14 25.10
N ARG A 391 -0.02 -11.41 25.29
CA ARG A 391 -0.65 -12.54 24.64
C ARG A 391 -2.14 -12.64 24.97
N LEU A 392 -3.00 -12.72 23.95
CA LEU A 392 -4.43 -12.87 24.16
C LEU A 392 -4.77 -14.25 24.75
N SER A 393 -5.58 -14.27 25.79
CA SER A 393 -6.13 -15.50 26.39
C SER A 393 -7.31 -16.02 25.55
N ASP A 394 -7.65 -17.30 25.74
CA ASP A 394 -8.81 -17.94 25.10
C ASP A 394 -10.13 -17.23 25.45
N SER A 395 -10.24 -16.66 26.65
CA SER A 395 -11.41 -15.89 27.06
C SER A 395 -11.51 -14.56 26.30
N GLN A 396 -10.40 -13.88 26.08
CA GLN A 396 -10.34 -12.63 25.29
C GLN A 396 -10.65 -12.91 23.80
N LEU A 397 -10.06 -13.93 23.23
CA LEU A 397 -10.33 -14.33 21.83
C LEU A 397 -11.79 -14.74 21.59
N GLY A 398 -12.41 -15.38 22.58
CA GLY A 398 -13.82 -15.80 22.50
C GLY A 398 -14.82 -14.69 22.86
N ARG A 399 -14.38 -13.47 23.14
CA ARG A 399 -15.27 -12.37 23.50
C ARG A 399 -15.88 -11.73 22.26
N ASP A 400 -17.22 -11.72 22.19
CA ASP A 400 -17.94 -10.95 21.17
C ASP A 400 -17.77 -9.45 21.44
N THR A 401 -17.46 -8.69 20.41
CA THR A 401 -17.22 -7.25 20.47
C THR A 401 -18.07 -6.53 19.44
N CYS A 402 -17.55 -6.33 18.22
CA CYS A 402 -18.21 -5.54 17.19
C CYS A 402 -18.83 -6.38 16.07
N ASP A 403 -18.53 -7.66 16.02
CA ASP A 403 -19.07 -8.60 15.04
C ASP A 403 -19.38 -9.97 15.67
N ARG A 404 -19.88 -10.91 14.85
CA ARG A 404 -20.20 -12.29 15.29
C ARG A 404 -19.06 -13.27 15.10
N SER A 405 -17.90 -12.82 14.69
CA SER A 405 -16.78 -13.70 14.34
C SER A 405 -16.24 -14.49 15.55
N ALA A 406 -16.28 -13.90 16.75
CA ALA A 406 -15.87 -14.61 17.96
C ALA A 406 -16.80 -15.81 18.29
N SER A 407 -18.09 -15.76 17.93
CA SER A 407 -18.99 -16.90 18.07
C SER A 407 -18.59 -18.06 17.13
N ILE A 408 -18.17 -17.74 15.90
CA ILE A 408 -17.67 -18.72 14.94
C ILE A 408 -16.33 -19.30 15.41
N LEU A 409 -15.46 -18.45 15.96
CA LEU A 409 -14.19 -18.88 16.55
C LEU A 409 -14.42 -19.91 17.68
N ARG A 410 -15.42 -19.68 18.55
CA ARG A 410 -15.83 -20.64 19.61
C ARG A 410 -16.41 -21.92 19.03
N LYS A 411 -17.34 -21.80 18.06
CA LYS A 411 -18.01 -22.94 17.39
C LYS A 411 -17.00 -23.92 16.81
N HIS A 412 -15.98 -23.41 16.16
CA HIS A 412 -14.97 -24.23 15.48
C HIS A 412 -13.73 -24.53 16.32
N ARG A 413 -13.70 -24.16 17.59
CA ARG A 413 -12.58 -24.37 18.54
C ARG A 413 -11.25 -23.74 18.07
N LEU A 414 -11.33 -22.63 17.33
CA LEU A 414 -10.16 -21.91 16.81
C LEU A 414 -9.49 -21.00 17.84
N LYS A 415 -9.95 -20.96 19.09
CA LYS A 415 -9.38 -20.10 20.14
C LYS A 415 -7.97 -20.51 20.57
N GLN A 416 -7.60 -21.78 20.44
CA GLN A 416 -6.28 -22.30 20.78
C GLN A 416 -5.30 -22.22 19.61
N ASN A 417 -5.83 -22.12 18.39
CA ASN A 417 -5.07 -22.03 17.15
C ASN A 417 -5.71 -20.98 16.25
N THR A 418 -5.67 -19.72 16.70
CA THR A 418 -6.32 -18.59 16.02
C THR A 418 -5.52 -18.17 14.80
N PRO A 419 -6.11 -18.08 13.59
CA PRO A 419 -5.40 -17.59 12.41
C PRO A 419 -4.73 -16.24 12.65
N LEU A 420 -3.47 -16.09 12.27
CA LEU A 420 -2.65 -14.90 12.58
C LEU A 420 -3.31 -13.59 12.14
N PHE A 421 -3.93 -13.56 10.95
CA PHE A 421 -4.65 -12.37 10.48
C PHE A 421 -5.80 -11.97 11.44
N TYR A 422 -6.64 -12.93 11.84
CA TYR A 422 -7.72 -12.68 12.79
C TYR A 422 -7.17 -12.26 14.15
N TYR A 423 -6.12 -12.92 14.63
CA TYR A 423 -5.49 -12.61 15.92
C TYR A 423 -4.99 -11.16 15.98
N VAL A 424 -4.28 -10.71 14.95
CA VAL A 424 -3.75 -9.33 14.86
C VAL A 424 -4.87 -8.30 14.93
N LEU A 425 -5.98 -8.53 14.24
CA LEU A 425 -7.14 -7.63 14.28
C LEU A 425 -7.83 -7.66 15.65
N LYS A 426 -8.00 -8.85 16.24
CA LYS A 426 -8.60 -9.00 17.58
C LYS A 426 -7.72 -8.41 18.67
N GLU A 427 -6.42 -8.52 18.53
CA GLU A 427 -5.45 -7.90 19.43
C GLU A 427 -5.54 -6.37 19.37
N ALA A 428 -5.56 -5.78 18.17
CA ALA A 428 -5.72 -4.34 17.96
C ALA A 428 -7.01 -3.84 18.63
N GLU A 429 -8.12 -4.54 18.45
CA GLU A 429 -9.40 -4.22 19.07
C GLU A 429 -9.34 -4.22 20.60
N LEU A 430 -8.77 -5.27 21.18
CA LEU A 430 -8.78 -5.48 22.64
C LEU A 430 -7.69 -4.71 23.39
N LYS A 431 -6.52 -4.53 22.80
CA LYS A 431 -5.36 -3.87 23.45
C LYS A 431 -5.27 -2.39 23.12
N ALA A 432 -5.71 -1.98 21.92
CA ALA A 432 -5.58 -0.61 21.43
C ALA A 432 -6.93 0.05 21.09
N GLY A 433 -8.06 -0.59 21.39
CA GLY A 433 -9.38 -0.06 21.03
C GLY A 433 -9.60 0.09 19.53
N GLY A 434 -8.82 -0.60 18.69
CA GLY A 434 -8.86 -0.51 17.25
C GLY A 434 -8.23 0.77 16.65
N LEU A 435 -7.54 1.57 17.46
CA LEU A 435 -6.91 2.82 17.01
C LEU A 435 -5.54 2.57 16.37
N THR A 436 -4.82 1.57 16.89
CA THR A 436 -3.53 1.10 16.37
C THR A 436 -3.53 -0.43 16.35
N LEU A 437 -2.49 -1.03 15.77
CA LEU A 437 -2.20 -2.45 15.95
C LEU A 437 -1.99 -2.76 17.44
N GLY A 438 -2.11 -4.04 17.82
CA GLY A 438 -1.66 -4.52 19.12
C GLY A 438 -0.18 -4.92 19.13
N PRO A 439 0.35 -5.46 20.25
CA PRO A 439 1.76 -5.82 20.41
C PRO A 439 2.32 -6.73 19.31
N VAL A 440 1.68 -7.87 19.02
CA VAL A 440 2.17 -8.84 18.01
C VAL A 440 2.16 -8.23 16.61
N GLY A 441 1.02 -7.62 16.21
CA GLY A 441 0.91 -6.97 14.90
C GLY A 441 1.94 -5.86 14.72
N SER A 442 2.16 -5.06 15.74
CA SER A 442 3.14 -3.96 15.72
C SER A 442 4.57 -4.45 15.59
N HIS A 443 4.94 -5.51 16.29
CA HIS A 443 6.29 -6.09 16.18
C HIS A 443 6.55 -6.63 14.78
N ILE A 444 5.63 -7.40 14.21
CA ILE A 444 5.80 -7.93 12.85
C ILE A 444 5.97 -6.78 11.83
N VAL A 445 5.12 -5.75 11.91
CA VAL A 445 5.16 -4.63 10.95
C VAL A 445 6.41 -3.77 11.12
N SER A 446 6.75 -3.39 12.35
CA SER A 446 7.92 -2.53 12.61
C SER A 446 9.22 -3.24 12.27
N GLU A 447 9.36 -4.54 12.56
CA GLU A 447 10.55 -5.33 12.25
C GLU A 447 10.79 -5.41 10.74
N VAL A 448 9.74 -5.70 9.96
CA VAL A 448 9.88 -5.80 8.50
C VAL A 448 10.25 -4.46 7.88
N VAL A 449 9.59 -3.37 8.28
CA VAL A 449 9.89 -2.04 7.74
C VAL A 449 11.31 -1.61 8.12
N GLN A 450 11.72 -1.83 9.36
CA GLN A 450 13.08 -1.47 9.81
C GLN A 450 14.14 -2.32 9.08
N SER A 451 13.92 -3.63 8.97
CA SER A 451 14.84 -4.54 8.28
C SER A 451 14.98 -4.23 6.79
N ALA A 452 13.88 -3.90 6.11
CA ALA A 452 13.91 -3.48 4.71
C ALA A 452 14.74 -2.20 4.51
N LEU A 453 14.59 -1.21 5.41
CA LEU A 453 15.40 0.02 5.37
C LEU A 453 16.89 -0.22 5.66
N GLU A 454 17.20 -1.12 6.60
CA GLU A 454 18.59 -1.44 6.97
C GLU A 454 19.30 -2.32 5.93
N ALA A 455 18.55 -3.19 5.25
CA ALA A 455 19.08 -4.07 4.20
C ALA A 455 19.32 -3.32 2.88
N ASP A 456 18.57 -2.26 2.61
CA ASP A 456 18.71 -1.46 1.40
C ASP A 456 19.98 -0.57 1.49
N PRO A 457 21.03 -0.83 0.67
CA PRO A 457 22.27 -0.05 0.71
C PRO A 457 22.07 1.41 0.26
N ASP A 458 21.00 1.70 -0.50
CA ASP A 458 20.68 3.03 -1.02
C ASP A 458 19.67 3.80 -0.15
N SER A 459 19.17 3.18 0.94
CA SER A 459 18.26 3.86 1.86
C SER A 459 18.94 5.04 2.58
N TYR A 460 18.15 6.05 2.98
CA TYR A 460 18.70 7.14 3.79
C TYR A 460 19.36 6.62 5.07
N LEU A 461 18.79 5.56 5.64
CA LEU A 461 19.28 4.97 6.88
C LEU A 461 20.68 4.37 6.73
N SER A 462 20.94 3.72 5.58
CA SER A 462 22.23 3.10 5.26
C SER A 462 23.29 4.12 4.79
N VAL A 463 22.88 5.15 4.04
CA VAL A 463 23.80 6.13 3.43
C VAL A 463 24.16 7.25 4.39
N VAL A 464 23.18 7.88 5.04
CA VAL A 464 23.37 9.07 5.89
C VAL A 464 23.05 8.80 7.36
N GLY A 465 22.44 7.67 7.68
CA GLY A 465 22.16 7.22 9.04
C GLY A 465 20.89 7.79 9.67
N PRO A 466 20.57 7.35 10.91
CA PRO A 466 19.29 7.65 11.56
C PRO A 466 19.11 9.10 12.01
N LYS A 467 20.17 9.89 11.98
CA LYS A 467 20.17 11.32 12.34
C LYS A 467 20.11 12.23 11.12
N TRP A 468 19.74 11.68 9.94
CA TRP A 468 19.61 12.51 8.75
C TRP A 468 18.63 13.67 8.97
N GLU A 469 19.10 14.88 8.70
CA GLU A 469 18.29 16.09 8.74
C GLU A 469 17.69 16.33 7.35
N LEU A 470 16.35 16.38 7.29
CA LEU A 470 15.63 16.65 6.05
C LEU A 470 16.03 18.03 5.50
N PRO A 471 16.30 18.14 4.21
CA PRO A 471 16.65 19.41 3.60
C PRO A 471 15.46 20.39 3.57
N GLN A 472 15.79 21.68 3.42
CA GLN A 472 14.83 22.76 3.32
C GLN A 472 14.34 22.92 1.88
N TRP A 473 13.03 22.81 1.70
CA TRP A 473 12.34 23.03 0.44
C TRP A 473 11.71 24.40 0.37
N ARG A 474 11.64 24.99 -0.83
CA ARG A 474 10.94 26.24 -1.07
C ARG A 474 9.49 25.91 -1.46
N PHE A 475 8.54 26.34 -0.63
CA PHE A 475 7.10 26.13 -0.87
C PHE A 475 6.52 27.21 -1.81
N PRO A 476 5.35 26.95 -2.44
CA PRO A 476 4.71 27.91 -3.36
C PRO A 476 4.44 29.29 -2.76
N ASN A 477 4.25 29.37 -1.44
CA ASN A 477 4.09 30.65 -0.71
C ASN A 477 5.41 31.37 -0.36
N GLY A 478 6.54 30.88 -0.88
CA GLY A 478 7.88 31.42 -0.65
C GLY A 478 8.53 30.98 0.67
N SER A 479 7.82 30.31 1.56
CA SER A 479 8.42 29.80 2.81
C SER A 479 9.41 28.66 2.55
N ARG A 480 10.38 28.51 3.47
CA ARG A 480 11.31 27.36 3.47
C ARG A 480 10.99 26.46 4.66
N ARG A 481 10.78 25.18 4.40
CA ARG A 481 10.43 24.17 5.42
C ARG A 481 10.95 22.80 5.00
N GLN A 482 11.08 21.91 5.98
CA GLN A 482 11.29 20.48 5.71
C GLN A 482 9.99 19.83 5.23
N VAL A 483 10.12 18.83 4.35
CA VAL A 483 9.00 17.96 3.93
C VAL A 483 9.10 16.67 4.75
N ASN A 484 8.43 16.65 5.90
CA ASN A 484 8.51 15.59 6.89
C ASN A 484 7.22 14.76 7.04
N SER A 485 6.30 14.89 6.11
CA SER A 485 5.00 14.22 6.14
C SER A 485 4.36 14.20 4.75
N LEU A 486 3.34 13.34 4.56
CA LEU A 486 2.52 13.37 3.35
C LEU A 486 1.87 14.74 3.11
N ILE A 487 1.43 15.39 4.18
CA ILE A 487 0.89 16.74 4.14
C ILE A 487 1.93 17.74 3.61
N GLY A 488 3.20 17.55 3.98
CA GLY A 488 4.31 18.33 3.46
C GLY A 488 4.46 18.20 1.95
N ILE A 489 4.34 16.98 1.40
CA ILE A 489 4.36 16.74 -0.05
C ILE A 489 3.18 17.44 -0.72
N VAL A 490 1.96 17.26 -0.21
CA VAL A 490 0.75 17.90 -0.77
C VAL A 490 0.91 19.42 -0.86
N ARG A 491 1.42 20.05 0.20
CA ARG A 491 1.69 21.50 0.22
C ARG A 491 2.78 21.92 -0.74
N LEU A 492 3.86 21.15 -0.81
CA LEU A 492 5.01 21.45 -1.67
C LEU A 492 4.61 21.49 -3.15
N VAL A 493 3.81 20.49 -3.61
CA VAL A 493 3.36 20.42 -5.00
C VAL A 493 2.14 21.29 -5.28
N GLY A 494 1.63 22.03 -4.28
CA GLY A 494 0.49 22.95 -4.43
C GLY A 494 -0.87 22.28 -4.53
N ASP A 495 -1.00 21.00 -4.13
CA ASP A 495 -2.25 20.24 -4.14
C ASP A 495 -3.14 20.51 -2.92
N GLU A 496 -2.72 21.40 -2.02
CA GLU A 496 -3.55 21.88 -0.91
C GLU A 496 -4.70 22.79 -1.35
N LYS A 497 -4.64 23.32 -2.58
CA LYS A 497 -5.66 24.22 -3.11
C LYS A 497 -6.97 23.46 -3.33
N LEU A 498 -8.03 24.06 -2.85
CA LEU A 498 -9.40 23.59 -3.12
C LEU A 498 -9.76 23.79 -4.58
N LEU A 499 -10.68 22.99 -5.10
CA LEU A 499 -11.37 23.29 -6.34
C LEU A 499 -12.09 24.65 -6.19
N PRO A 500 -12.18 25.48 -7.24
CA PRO A 500 -12.74 26.85 -7.12
C PRO A 500 -14.10 26.92 -6.44
N GLU A 501 -15.00 26.01 -6.75
CA GLU A 501 -16.31 25.93 -6.12
C GLU A 501 -16.27 25.42 -4.67
N CYS A 502 -15.31 24.57 -4.34
CA CYS A 502 -15.10 24.10 -2.97
C CYS A 502 -14.50 25.21 -2.11
N GLU A 503 -13.67 26.07 -2.68
CA GLU A 503 -13.15 27.26 -2.01
C GLU A 503 -14.29 28.24 -1.65
N ALA A 504 -15.24 28.45 -2.56
CA ALA A 504 -16.42 29.26 -2.30
C ALA A 504 -17.29 28.67 -1.17
N HIS A 505 -17.42 27.33 -1.12
CA HIS A 505 -18.10 26.63 -0.04
C HIS A 505 -17.35 26.78 1.30
N TRP A 506 -16.02 26.59 1.29
CA TRP A 506 -15.18 26.75 2.47
C TRP A 506 -15.26 28.15 3.07
N ARG A 507 -15.19 29.19 2.23
CA ARG A 507 -15.28 30.60 2.66
C ARG A 507 -16.58 30.92 3.39
N ARG A 508 -17.72 30.32 3.01
CA ARG A 508 -19.02 30.51 3.66
C ARG A 508 -19.06 30.01 5.11
N PHE A 509 -18.26 29.01 5.45
CA PHE A 509 -18.32 28.35 6.77
C PHE A 509 -17.15 28.69 7.70
N HIS A 510 -16.07 29.22 7.17
CA HIS A 510 -14.81 29.41 7.92
C HIS A 510 -14.33 30.86 7.99
N LEU A 511 -14.91 31.79 7.23
CA LEU A 511 -14.67 33.21 7.46
C LEU A 511 -15.70 33.72 8.48
N PRO A 512 -15.29 34.52 9.48
CA PRO A 512 -16.23 35.22 10.31
C PRO A 512 -17.14 36.07 9.42
N ALA A 513 -18.45 36.04 9.70
CA ALA A 513 -19.40 36.92 9.04
C ALA A 513 -18.81 38.34 9.12
N ALA A 514 -18.37 38.86 7.98
CA ALA A 514 -18.00 40.26 7.94
C ALA A 514 -19.22 41.00 8.42
N SER A 515 -19.06 41.71 9.53
CA SER A 515 -20.08 42.61 10.06
C SER A 515 -20.58 43.50 8.90
N ILE A 516 -21.79 43.18 8.46
CA ILE A 516 -22.57 44.06 7.56
C ILE A 516 -23.03 45.27 8.38
#